data_152d11e7407027934c2bb70368f5bb6d
#
_entry.id   152d11e7407027934c2bb70368f5bb6d
#
_cell.length_a   1.000
_cell.length_b   1.000
_cell.length_c   1.000
_cell.angle_alpha   90.00
_cell.angle_beta   90.00
_cell.angle_gamma   90.00
#
_symmetry.space_group_name_H-M   'P 1'
#
loop_
_entity.id
_entity.type
_entity.pdbx_description
1 polymer ?
#
loop_
_entity_poly.entity_id
_entity_poly.type
_entity_poly.pdbx_seq_one_letter_code
_entity_poly.pdbx_strand_id
1 'polypeptide(L)'
;MKSGAVLINTSRGELLDTSAVIDGLKAGHLSGVALDVYEEEEGVFFEDLSGAVLQDDELARLLMFPNVLVTAHQAFLTREALGEIARITVGNLLGGATGGFLPGTVVE
;
A
#
# COMPACT_ATOMS: atom_id res chain seq x y z
N MET A 1 16.01 9.91 -10.63
CA MET A 1 16.59 8.75 -9.92
C MET A 1 17.80 8.23 -10.66
N LYS A 2 18.68 7.49 -9.98
CA LYS A 2 19.84 6.84 -10.62
C LYS A 2 19.37 5.74 -11.57
N SER A 3 20.01 5.60 -12.73
CA SER A 3 19.70 4.52 -13.67
C SER A 3 19.92 3.15 -13.00
N GLY A 4 19.00 2.22 -13.21
CA GLY A 4 18.99 0.91 -12.58
C GLY A 4 18.47 0.90 -11.13
N ALA A 5 17.89 2.00 -10.65
CA ALA A 5 17.29 2.04 -9.32
C ALA A 5 16.07 1.14 -9.20
N VAL A 6 15.86 0.61 -8.00
CA VAL A 6 14.60 -0.05 -7.59
C VAL A 6 13.78 0.97 -6.81
N LEU A 7 12.53 1.14 -7.18
CA LEU A 7 11.57 2.01 -6.49
C LEU A 7 10.66 1.16 -5.59
N ILE A 8 10.56 1.52 -4.31
CA ILE A 8 9.65 0.86 -3.37
C ILE A 8 8.78 1.91 -2.70
N ASN A 9 7.45 1.73 -2.74
CA ASN A 9 6.50 2.60 -2.05
C ASN A 9 5.57 1.77 -1.14
N THR A 10 5.71 1.96 0.15
CA THR A 10 4.85 1.39 1.20
C THR A 10 4.16 2.47 2.03
N SER A 11 4.10 3.69 1.52
CA SER A 11 3.58 4.86 2.24
C SER A 11 2.19 5.27 1.73
N ARG A 12 2.14 6.01 0.63
CA ARG A 12 0.89 6.46 -0.02
C ARG A 12 1.05 6.44 -1.52
N GLY A 13 -0.01 6.01 -2.23
CA GLY A 13 -0.05 5.94 -3.70
C GLY A 13 0.19 7.30 -4.34
N GLU A 14 -0.46 8.33 -3.86
CA GLU A 14 -0.38 9.73 -4.32
C GLU A 14 1.03 10.36 -4.30
N LEU A 15 2.01 9.70 -3.68
CA LEU A 15 3.41 10.15 -3.71
C LEU A 15 4.10 9.83 -5.04
N LEU A 16 3.50 9.01 -5.87
CA LEU A 16 4.03 8.60 -7.16
C LEU A 16 3.06 8.97 -8.28
N ASP A 17 3.61 9.40 -9.38
CA ASP A 17 2.94 9.48 -10.68
C ASP A 17 3.11 8.12 -11.37
N THR A 18 2.03 7.34 -11.42
CA THR A 18 2.03 5.97 -11.95
C THR A 18 2.44 5.94 -13.42
N SER A 19 2.00 6.90 -14.21
CA SER A 19 2.38 7.01 -15.63
C SER A 19 3.88 7.22 -15.81
N ALA A 20 4.49 8.11 -14.99
CA ALA A 20 5.93 8.32 -14.99
C ALA A 20 6.72 7.07 -14.55
N VAL A 21 6.19 6.29 -13.62
CA VAL A 21 6.78 5.01 -13.20
C VAL A 21 6.78 4.01 -14.36
N ILE A 22 5.66 3.89 -15.08
CA ILE A 22 5.53 3.03 -16.26
C ILE A 22 6.55 3.43 -17.34
N ASP A 23 6.68 4.72 -17.59
CA ASP A 23 7.65 5.22 -18.57
C ASP A 23 9.11 4.94 -18.16
N GLY A 24 9.41 5.07 -16.87
CA GLY A 24 10.72 4.71 -16.30
C GLY A 24 11.05 3.21 -16.45
N LEU A 25 10.05 2.34 -16.29
CA LEU A 25 10.19 0.89 -16.50
C LEU A 25 10.41 0.56 -17.99
N LYS A 26 9.62 1.16 -18.88
CA LYS A 26 9.76 0.97 -20.34
C LYS A 26 11.11 1.43 -20.86
N ALA A 27 11.61 2.55 -20.35
CA ALA A 27 12.93 3.07 -20.73
C ALA A 27 14.09 2.25 -20.13
N GLY A 28 13.82 1.27 -19.28
CA GLY A 28 14.86 0.54 -18.54
C GLY A 28 15.63 1.39 -17.52
N HIS A 29 15.11 2.57 -17.19
CA HIS A 29 15.69 3.46 -16.19
C HIS A 29 15.48 2.92 -14.78
N LEU A 30 14.29 2.35 -14.50
CA LEU A 30 13.99 1.59 -13.29
C LEU A 30 14.23 0.10 -13.54
N SER A 31 15.01 -0.52 -12.68
CA SER A 31 15.28 -1.97 -12.75
C SER A 31 14.19 -2.81 -12.09
N GLY A 32 13.37 -2.22 -11.23
CA GLY A 32 12.23 -2.86 -10.59
C GLY A 32 11.41 -1.87 -9.77
N VAL A 33 10.17 -2.25 -9.52
CA VAL A 33 9.22 -1.46 -8.73
C VAL A 33 8.45 -2.38 -7.80
N ALA A 34 8.29 -1.98 -6.53
CA ALA A 34 7.43 -2.64 -5.57
C ALA A 34 6.48 -1.63 -4.92
N LEU A 35 5.18 -1.88 -5.05
CA LEU A 35 4.12 -1.00 -4.57
C LEU A 35 3.21 -1.76 -3.61
N ASP A 36 3.11 -1.30 -2.36
CA ASP A 36 2.09 -1.75 -1.41
C ASP A 36 0.86 -0.84 -1.42
N VAL A 37 0.99 0.34 -2.03
CA VAL A 37 -0.04 1.38 -2.14
C VAL A 37 -0.18 1.84 -3.58
N TYR A 38 -1.37 2.30 -3.96
CA TYR A 38 -1.71 2.75 -5.30
C TYR A 38 -2.61 3.98 -5.24
N GLU A 39 -2.59 4.85 -6.25
CA GLU A 39 -3.34 6.11 -6.26
C GLU A 39 -4.86 5.89 -6.17
N GLU A 40 -5.37 4.89 -6.89
CA GLU A 40 -6.80 4.56 -6.98
C GLU A 40 -7.13 3.22 -6.31
N GLU A 41 -6.51 2.94 -5.15
CA GLU A 41 -6.64 1.65 -4.47
C GLU A 41 -8.04 1.33 -3.94
N GLU A 42 -8.88 2.34 -3.68
CA GLU A 42 -10.20 2.16 -3.07
C GLU A 42 -11.12 1.25 -3.90
N GLY A 43 -11.12 1.38 -5.22
CA GLY A 43 -11.93 0.56 -6.11
C GLY A 43 -11.28 -0.74 -6.56
N VAL A 44 -10.06 -1.05 -6.11
CA VAL A 44 -9.27 -2.17 -6.63
C VAL A 44 -8.78 -3.10 -5.53
N PHE A 45 -8.19 -2.57 -4.45
CA PHE A 45 -7.52 -3.39 -3.43
C PHE A 45 -8.47 -3.97 -2.39
N PHE A 46 -9.61 -3.32 -2.15
CA PHE A 46 -10.54 -3.67 -1.07
C PHE A 46 -11.80 -4.39 -1.57
N GLU A 47 -11.86 -4.73 -2.85
CA GLU A 47 -12.96 -5.47 -3.46
C GLU A 47 -12.47 -6.80 -4.04
N ASP A 48 -13.33 -7.82 -4.01
CA ASP A 48 -13.06 -9.08 -4.68
C ASP A 48 -13.34 -8.98 -6.17
N LEU A 49 -12.32 -8.68 -6.95
CA LEU A 49 -12.36 -8.58 -8.42
C LEU A 49 -11.86 -9.85 -9.12
N SER A 50 -11.71 -10.98 -8.41
CA SER A 50 -11.11 -12.20 -8.96
C SER A 50 -11.83 -12.78 -10.18
N GLY A 51 -13.12 -12.44 -10.36
CA GLY A 51 -13.92 -12.80 -11.53
C GLY A 51 -14.18 -11.67 -12.54
N ALA A 52 -13.60 -10.49 -12.33
CA ALA A 52 -13.85 -9.31 -13.14
C ALA A 52 -12.61 -8.92 -13.98
N VAL A 53 -12.85 -8.22 -15.09
CA VAL A 53 -11.78 -7.58 -15.86
C VAL A 53 -11.36 -6.31 -15.13
N LEU A 54 -10.06 -6.17 -14.87
CA LEU A 54 -9.50 -4.97 -14.26
C LEU A 54 -9.74 -3.76 -15.18
N GLN A 55 -10.48 -2.77 -14.68
CA GLN A 55 -10.84 -1.56 -15.46
C GLN A 55 -9.77 -0.48 -15.38
N ASP A 56 -8.83 -0.60 -14.44
CA ASP A 56 -7.70 0.31 -14.29
C ASP A 56 -6.58 -0.08 -15.26
N ASP A 57 -6.46 0.68 -16.34
CA ASP A 57 -5.47 0.43 -17.41
C ASP A 57 -4.03 0.62 -16.92
N GLU A 58 -3.76 1.53 -16.01
CA GLU A 58 -2.41 1.80 -15.50
C GLU A 58 -1.95 0.67 -14.58
N LEU A 59 -2.80 0.23 -13.67
CA LEU A 59 -2.50 -0.91 -12.81
C LEU A 59 -2.34 -2.19 -13.64
N ALA A 60 -3.21 -2.41 -14.65
CA ALA A 60 -3.08 -3.53 -15.56
C ALA A 60 -1.73 -3.53 -16.30
N ARG A 61 -1.27 -2.36 -16.76
CA ARG A 61 0.06 -2.21 -17.38
C ARG A 61 1.19 -2.50 -16.40
N LEU A 62 1.12 -1.99 -15.17
CA LEU A 62 2.11 -2.27 -14.14
C LEU A 62 2.26 -3.77 -13.88
N LEU A 63 1.14 -4.47 -13.73
CA LEU A 63 1.12 -5.92 -13.48
C LEU A 63 1.67 -6.78 -14.62
N MET A 64 1.78 -6.23 -15.84
CA MET A 64 2.40 -6.91 -16.97
C MET A 64 3.93 -6.90 -16.94
N PHE A 65 4.56 -6.02 -16.19
CA PHE A 65 6.02 -5.98 -16.07
C PHE A 65 6.52 -7.10 -15.16
N PRO A 66 7.47 -7.94 -15.58
CA PRO A 66 7.99 -9.05 -14.78
C PRO A 66 8.84 -8.60 -13.58
N ASN A 67 9.25 -7.35 -13.55
CA ASN A 67 10.05 -6.71 -12.51
C ASN A 67 9.21 -5.73 -11.65
N VAL A 68 7.89 -5.91 -11.62
CA VAL A 68 6.95 -5.16 -10.77
C VAL A 68 6.29 -6.11 -9.79
N LEU A 69 6.25 -5.71 -8.52
CA LEU A 69 5.51 -6.36 -7.45
C LEU A 69 4.47 -5.38 -6.90
N VAL A 70 3.22 -5.80 -6.87
CA VAL A 70 2.14 -5.05 -6.21
C VAL A 70 1.55 -5.91 -5.10
N THR A 71 1.42 -5.32 -3.91
CA THR A 71 0.71 -5.90 -2.77
C THR A 71 -0.46 -4.99 -2.39
N ALA A 72 -1.51 -5.54 -1.80
CA ALA A 72 -2.76 -4.80 -1.62
C ALA A 72 -2.80 -4.11 -0.25
N HIS A 73 -1.97 -3.10 -0.04
CA HIS A 73 -1.88 -2.29 1.18
C HIS A 73 -1.72 -3.14 2.45
N GLN A 74 -0.80 -4.09 2.39
CA GLN A 74 -0.61 -5.14 3.40
C GLN A 74 0.74 -5.10 4.11
N ALA A 75 1.52 -4.04 3.97
CA ALA A 75 2.83 -3.92 4.63
C ALA A 75 2.75 -4.01 6.16
N PHE A 76 1.58 -3.70 6.75
CA PHE A 76 1.29 -3.86 8.18
C PHE A 76 1.09 -5.32 8.61
N LEU A 77 0.95 -6.29 7.69
CA LEU A 77 0.61 -7.68 7.97
C LEU A 77 1.84 -8.44 8.50
N THR A 78 2.34 -8.00 9.63
CA THR A 78 3.38 -8.67 10.40
C THR A 78 2.86 -9.05 11.77
N ARG A 79 3.43 -10.05 12.40
CA ARG A 79 3.04 -10.49 13.75
C ARG A 79 3.16 -9.35 14.77
N GLU A 80 4.23 -8.58 14.68
CA GLU A 80 4.54 -7.46 15.56
C GLU A 80 3.53 -6.33 15.39
N ALA A 81 3.25 -5.90 14.17
CA ALA A 81 2.29 -4.85 13.89
C ALA A 81 0.86 -5.25 14.28
N LEU A 82 0.43 -6.47 13.94
CA LEU A 82 -0.89 -6.97 14.31
C LEU A 82 -1.03 -7.09 15.84
N GLY A 83 0.00 -7.55 16.53
CA GLY A 83 0.02 -7.61 17.99
C GLY A 83 -0.11 -6.24 18.63
N GLU A 84 0.58 -5.24 18.11
CA GLU A 84 0.54 -3.87 18.62
C GLU A 84 -0.81 -3.19 18.31
N ILE A 85 -1.35 -3.38 17.12
CA ILE A 85 -2.70 -2.90 16.75
C ILE A 85 -3.75 -3.49 17.71
N ALA A 86 -3.71 -4.80 17.93
CA ALA A 86 -4.64 -5.48 18.84
C ALA A 86 -4.50 -4.95 20.28
N ARG A 87 -3.27 -4.79 20.79
CA ARG A 87 -2.99 -4.28 22.12
C ARG A 87 -3.56 -2.87 22.32
N ILE A 88 -3.30 -1.96 21.36
CA ILE A 88 -3.77 -0.57 21.42
C ILE A 88 -5.29 -0.54 21.31
N THR A 89 -5.89 -1.27 20.38
CA THR A 89 -7.34 -1.29 20.17
C THR A 89 -8.07 -1.78 21.43
N VAL A 90 -7.67 -2.92 21.97
CA VAL A 90 -8.27 -3.49 23.20
C VAL A 90 -8.04 -2.56 24.39
N GLY A 91 -6.83 -2.00 24.51
CA GLY A 91 -6.51 -1.04 25.57
C GLY A 91 -7.40 0.20 25.51
N ASN A 92 -7.66 0.74 24.32
CA ASN A 92 -8.54 1.90 24.16
C ASN A 92 -10.02 1.57 24.40
N LEU A 93 -10.49 0.39 23.98
CA LEU A 93 -11.86 -0.05 24.28
C LEU A 93 -12.08 -0.20 25.78
N LEU A 94 -11.16 -0.81 26.52
CA LEU A 94 -11.20 -0.93 27.96
C LEU A 94 -11.07 0.44 28.66
N GLY A 95 -10.15 1.29 28.17
CA GLY A 95 -9.95 2.65 28.66
C GLY A 95 -11.16 3.55 28.43
N GLY A 96 -11.82 3.43 27.28
CA GLY A 96 -13.04 4.16 26.95
C GLY A 96 -14.19 3.86 27.92
N ALA A 97 -14.30 2.62 28.39
CA ALA A 97 -15.28 2.24 29.42
C ALA A 97 -14.99 2.86 30.78
N THR A 98 -13.74 3.27 31.07
CA THR A 98 -13.28 3.85 32.35
C THR A 98 -12.85 5.30 32.21
N GLY A 99 -12.91 5.91 31.01
CA GLY A 99 -12.53 7.31 30.75
C GLY A 99 -11.03 7.55 30.54
N GLY A 100 -10.21 6.49 30.33
CA GLY A 100 -8.77 6.60 30.09
C GLY A 100 -8.34 5.91 28.81
N PHE A 101 -7.72 6.64 27.89
CA PHE A 101 -7.14 6.11 26.65
C PHE A 101 -5.62 6.04 26.74
N LEU A 102 -5.00 5.19 25.95
CA LEU A 102 -3.55 5.18 25.81
C LEU A 102 -3.08 6.50 25.17
N PRO A 103 -2.04 7.15 25.72
CA PRO A 103 -1.56 8.43 25.20
C PRO A 103 -1.19 8.36 23.71
N GLY A 104 -1.64 9.35 22.93
CA GLY A 104 -1.33 9.47 21.50
C GLY A 104 -2.03 8.46 20.58
N THR A 105 -3.01 7.71 21.06
CA THR A 105 -3.71 6.67 20.28
C THR A 105 -5.14 7.05 19.88
N VAL A 106 -5.63 8.18 20.35
CA VAL A 106 -6.97 8.70 20.00
C VAL A 106 -6.79 10.07 19.36
N VAL A 107 -7.49 10.31 18.26
CA VAL A 107 -7.55 11.61 17.57
C VAL A 107 -8.64 12.44 18.24
N GLU A 108 -8.28 13.64 18.63
CA GLU A 108 -9.24 14.63 19.20
C GLU A 108 -10.10 15.27 18.10
#